data_f56d67f8253934da34062637c8e6e84a
#
_entry.id   f56d67f8253934da34062637c8e6e84a
#
_cell.length_a   1.000
_cell.length_b   1.000
_cell.length_c   1.000
_cell.angle_alpha   90.00
_cell.angle_beta   90.00
_cell.angle_gamma   90.00
#
_symmetry.space_group_name_H-M   'P 1'
#
loop_
_entity.id
_entity.type
_entity.pdbx_description
1 polymer ?
#
loop_
_entity_poly.entity_id
_entity_poly.type
_entity_poly.pdbx_seq_one_letter_code
_entity_poly.pdbx_strand_id
1 'polypeptide(L)'
;LHIQTHKLYDSPYDRGMDIRRGFLFLSFRGNAPLFRGIMTHARDRQVFDAGSVGGGWRIMTVRAMFHICMELWGIFICLICAGGIFIATPRKTKRTRIKILMQIACMLLLGADALSWYFHADAGETAYYMIRISNFSVFCINYIFMSFFATYVWLTVSKHQHRKPAALHTVYALSVIGILLLIITQFTGLFYYFDDHNLYHRGNFYLLSQAIAVLGIALCLFMLISYRKNLERITFFSMMSFFVLPVLATIYQALAYGFSLQCLAIVISTQIMFVMDTVEMNMRFYSQQAAYEKARYEAEHDGMTGLLNKKAGWKHMRKYFDRMDSHDEAMLMFVDIDDFKIINDTYGHTVGDFWIREVASQLRHIYRQDDIICRYGGDEFIVLIRNTASEQVLETTLGMFFQQLTRASEQRGQDVHCSVGVCRVAAIRISGNRDTSRNTDGENGEDTRGGVDFGQCVKQADLALYETKRFNKGTFNVYNYDRS
;
A
#
# COMPACT_ATOMS: atom_id res chain seq x y z
N LEU A 1 23.95 -14.38 -21.62
CA LEU A 1 23.61 -14.90 -20.30
C LEU A 1 23.00 -16.29 -20.48
N HIS A 2 23.83 -17.30 -20.23
CA HIS A 2 23.45 -18.72 -20.19
C HIS A 2 22.69 -18.97 -18.88
N ILE A 3 21.52 -19.57 -18.96
CA ILE A 3 20.88 -20.25 -17.85
C ILE A 3 20.81 -21.72 -18.18
N GLN A 4 21.56 -22.52 -17.42
CA GLN A 4 21.56 -23.97 -17.44
C GLN A 4 20.25 -24.53 -16.91
N THR A 5 19.61 -25.39 -17.71
CA THR A 5 18.47 -26.21 -17.27
C THR A 5 19.01 -27.46 -16.58
N HIS A 6 18.73 -27.60 -15.28
CA HIS A 6 18.93 -28.86 -14.57
C HIS A 6 17.74 -29.79 -14.84
N LYS A 7 18.06 -30.97 -15.37
CA LYS A 7 17.20 -32.17 -15.42
C LYS A 7 16.90 -32.65 -14.00
N LEU A 8 15.62 -32.85 -13.69
CA LEU A 8 15.20 -33.63 -12.51
C LEU A 8 14.15 -34.66 -12.93
N TYR A 9 14.57 -35.91 -12.80
CA TYR A 9 13.91 -37.18 -12.47
C TYR A 9 12.49 -37.46 -13.00
N ASP A 10 12.45 -38.53 -13.80
CA ASP A 10 11.29 -39.34 -14.16
C ASP A 10 10.59 -39.90 -12.91
N SER A 11 9.27 -39.78 -12.84
CA SER A 11 8.39 -40.53 -11.97
C SER A 11 7.17 -40.99 -12.78
N PRO A 12 6.77 -42.28 -12.67
CA PRO A 12 5.88 -42.93 -13.61
C PRO A 12 4.41 -42.81 -13.23
N TYR A 13 3.77 -41.70 -13.60
CA TYR A 13 2.30 -41.56 -13.62
C TYR A 13 1.84 -40.67 -14.79
N ASP A 14 2.10 -41.16 -16.00
CA ASP A 14 1.56 -40.64 -17.23
C ASP A 14 0.21 -41.32 -17.50
N ARG A 15 -0.91 -40.66 -17.30
CA ARG A 15 -2.21 -41.03 -17.85
C ARG A 15 -2.97 -39.79 -18.32
N GLY A 16 -2.81 -39.50 -19.62
CA GLY A 16 -3.88 -39.08 -20.51
C GLY A 16 -4.58 -37.77 -20.17
N MET A 17 -3.97 -36.63 -20.51
CA MET A 17 -4.66 -35.36 -20.60
C MET A 17 -4.98 -35.08 -22.07
N ASP A 18 -6.25 -35.25 -22.47
CA ASP A 18 -6.72 -34.89 -23.80
C ASP A 18 -7.10 -33.40 -23.84
N ILE A 19 -6.20 -32.59 -24.44
CA ILE A 19 -6.34 -31.13 -24.56
C ILE A 19 -7.08 -30.80 -25.87
N ARG A 20 -8.30 -31.25 -26.04
CA ARG A 20 -9.13 -30.82 -27.16
C ARG A 20 -10.58 -30.60 -26.81
N ARG A 21 -10.88 -29.76 -25.84
CA ARG A 21 -12.12 -28.99 -25.68
C ARG A 21 -12.07 -28.33 -24.31
N GLY A 22 -12.08 -27.01 -24.27
CA GLY A 22 -11.88 -26.18 -23.08
C GLY A 22 -12.96 -26.30 -21.99
N PHE A 23 -13.07 -27.46 -21.36
CA PHE A 23 -13.77 -27.66 -20.10
C PHE A 23 -13.05 -28.74 -19.33
N LEU A 24 -12.50 -28.38 -18.18
CA LEU A 24 -11.89 -29.28 -17.24
C LEU A 24 -12.99 -30.13 -16.57
N PHE A 25 -13.27 -31.32 -17.08
CA PHE A 25 -14.04 -32.35 -16.36
C PHE A 25 -13.07 -33.18 -15.51
N LEU A 26 -13.06 -32.96 -14.20
CA LEU A 26 -12.47 -33.88 -13.25
C LEU A 26 -13.31 -35.18 -13.24
N SER A 27 -12.90 -36.20 -14.00
CA SER A 27 -13.48 -37.54 -13.96
C SER A 27 -12.94 -38.29 -12.74
N PHE A 28 -13.68 -38.30 -11.65
CA PHE A 28 -13.47 -39.24 -10.57
C PHE A 28 -14.07 -40.58 -10.95
N ARG A 29 -13.24 -41.55 -11.36
CA ARG A 29 -13.64 -42.99 -11.38
C ARG A 29 -13.45 -43.55 -9.97
N GLY A 30 -14.48 -43.43 -9.15
CA GLY A 30 -14.66 -44.17 -7.91
C GLY A 30 -16.04 -44.82 -7.91
N ASN A 31 -16.09 -46.14 -7.76
CA ASN A 31 -17.31 -46.90 -7.58
C ASN A 31 -17.93 -46.49 -6.23
N ALA A 32 -18.79 -45.48 -6.23
CA ALA A 32 -19.64 -45.15 -5.12
C ALA A 32 -21.09 -45.06 -5.65
N PRO A 33 -22.00 -45.92 -5.20
CA PRO A 33 -23.40 -45.93 -5.68
C PRO A 33 -24.17 -44.66 -5.31
N LEU A 34 -23.59 -43.75 -4.50
CA LEU A 34 -24.24 -42.52 -4.05
C LEU A 34 -24.37 -41.45 -5.16
N PHE A 35 -23.53 -41.45 -6.21
CA PHE A 35 -23.52 -40.39 -7.23
C PHE A 35 -24.43 -40.66 -8.43
N ARG A 36 -24.90 -41.90 -8.65
CA ARG A 36 -25.87 -42.21 -9.70
C ARG A 36 -27.30 -41.74 -9.40
N GLY A 37 -27.65 -41.53 -8.13
CA GLY A 37 -28.98 -41.05 -7.71
C GLY A 37 -29.21 -39.56 -7.94
N ILE A 38 -28.17 -38.75 -8.09
CA ILE A 38 -28.27 -37.27 -8.14
C ILE A 38 -28.58 -36.73 -9.55
N MET A 39 -28.27 -37.49 -10.61
CA MET A 39 -28.43 -37.01 -12.00
C MET A 39 -29.69 -37.48 -12.71
N THR A 40 -30.45 -38.46 -12.17
CA THR A 40 -31.63 -39.02 -12.82
C THR A 40 -32.98 -38.50 -12.31
N HIS A 41 -33.00 -37.64 -11.28
CA HIS A 41 -34.25 -37.14 -10.67
C HIS A 41 -34.57 -35.65 -10.92
N ALA A 42 -34.16 -35.12 -12.07
CA ALA A 42 -34.59 -33.77 -12.47
C ALA A 42 -36.01 -33.75 -13.08
N ARG A 43 -36.76 -34.83 -13.08
CA ARG A 43 -38.04 -34.92 -13.78
C ARG A 43 -39.24 -35.47 -13.01
N ASP A 44 -39.14 -35.71 -11.71
CA ASP A 44 -40.32 -36.21 -10.99
C ASP A 44 -40.64 -35.34 -9.76
N ARG A 45 -41.85 -34.78 -9.80
CA ARG A 45 -42.59 -34.25 -8.67
C ARG A 45 -42.87 -35.44 -7.73
N GLN A 46 -42.03 -35.62 -6.69
CA GLN A 46 -42.47 -36.41 -5.53
C GLN A 46 -42.65 -35.43 -4.37
N VAL A 47 -43.90 -35.10 -4.13
CA VAL A 47 -44.42 -34.63 -2.86
C VAL A 47 -44.22 -35.77 -1.88
N PHE A 48 -43.23 -35.67 -1.00
CA PHE A 48 -43.17 -36.53 0.17
C PHE A 48 -44.16 -36.00 1.19
N ASP A 49 -45.20 -36.76 1.41
CA ASP A 49 -46.16 -36.60 2.48
C ASP A 49 -45.42 -36.78 3.82
N ALA A 50 -45.13 -35.68 4.49
CA ALA A 50 -44.47 -35.68 5.80
C ALA A 50 -45.55 -35.84 6.87
N GLY A 51 -45.88 -37.09 7.12
CA GLY A 51 -46.67 -37.46 8.30
C GLY A 51 -45.98 -36.95 9.58
N SER A 52 -46.78 -36.34 10.44
CA SER A 52 -46.46 -35.81 11.75
C SER A 52 -45.67 -36.80 12.62
N VAL A 53 -44.38 -36.54 12.85
CA VAL A 53 -43.63 -37.14 13.95
C VAL A 53 -42.92 -35.99 14.70
N GLY A 54 -43.25 -35.90 15.98
CA GLY A 54 -42.73 -34.87 16.87
C GLY A 54 -41.21 -34.94 17.05
N GLY A 55 -40.60 -33.77 17.17
CA GLY A 55 -39.17 -33.61 17.47
C GLY A 55 -38.28 -33.75 16.23
N GLY A 56 -38.56 -32.97 15.15
CA GLY A 56 -37.97 -33.25 13.85
C GLY A 56 -36.77 -32.41 13.47
N TRP A 57 -35.72 -33.07 13.05
CA TRP A 57 -34.72 -32.53 12.18
C TRP A 57 -35.37 -32.17 10.83
N ARG A 58 -35.31 -30.89 10.47
CA ARG A 58 -35.84 -30.39 9.20
C ARG A 58 -34.99 -30.94 8.06
N ILE A 59 -35.57 -31.72 7.15
CA ILE A 59 -34.88 -32.21 5.96
C ILE A 59 -34.83 -31.04 4.96
N MET A 60 -33.74 -30.28 4.98
CA MET A 60 -33.48 -29.27 3.96
C MET A 60 -33.11 -29.94 2.64
N THR A 61 -33.60 -29.39 1.53
CA THR A 61 -33.14 -29.81 0.21
C THR A 61 -31.65 -29.52 0.04
N VAL A 62 -30.92 -30.43 -0.62
CA VAL A 62 -29.49 -30.25 -0.94
C VAL A 62 -29.25 -28.90 -1.61
N ARG A 63 -30.22 -28.43 -2.39
CA ARG A 63 -30.19 -27.13 -3.07
C ARG A 63 -30.23 -25.97 -2.08
N ALA A 64 -31.11 -25.96 -1.11
CA ALA A 64 -31.20 -24.93 -0.08
C ALA A 64 -29.91 -24.86 0.77
N MET A 65 -29.39 -26.03 1.17
CA MET A 65 -28.11 -26.13 1.89
C MET A 65 -26.97 -25.49 1.08
N PHE A 66 -26.87 -25.80 -0.21
CA PHE A 66 -25.83 -25.24 -1.08
C PHE A 66 -25.90 -23.70 -1.14
N HIS A 67 -27.11 -23.15 -1.35
CA HIS A 67 -27.31 -21.69 -1.37
C HIS A 67 -26.91 -21.06 -0.04
N ILE A 68 -27.40 -21.56 1.08
CA ILE A 68 -27.08 -21.01 2.41
C ILE A 68 -25.59 -21.05 2.68
N CYS A 69 -24.92 -22.16 2.35
CA CYS A 69 -23.46 -22.26 2.53
C CYS A 69 -22.72 -21.20 1.68
N MET A 70 -23.10 -21.01 0.43
CA MET A 70 -22.49 -20.02 -0.46
C MET A 70 -22.69 -18.60 0.06
N GLU A 71 -23.87 -18.29 0.61
CA GLU A 71 -24.15 -16.96 1.15
C GLU A 71 -23.46 -16.70 2.48
N LEU A 72 -23.35 -17.69 3.36
CA LEU A 72 -22.54 -17.57 4.58
C LEU A 72 -21.05 -17.32 4.27
N TRP A 73 -20.50 -18.00 3.25
CA TRP A 73 -19.16 -17.72 2.74
C TRP A 73 -19.04 -16.29 2.20
N GLY A 74 -20.04 -15.82 1.47
CA GLY A 74 -20.11 -14.44 0.98
C GLY A 74 -20.09 -13.42 2.13
N ILE A 75 -20.87 -13.66 3.19
CA ILE A 75 -20.89 -12.82 4.41
C ILE A 75 -19.50 -12.77 5.05
N PHE A 76 -18.85 -13.92 5.20
CA PHE A 76 -17.51 -14.01 5.77
C PHE A 76 -16.48 -13.20 4.96
N ILE A 77 -16.50 -13.31 3.63
CA ILE A 77 -15.65 -12.53 2.73
C ILE A 77 -15.94 -11.04 2.88
N CYS A 78 -17.21 -10.63 2.93
CA CYS A 78 -17.59 -9.22 3.14
C CYS A 78 -17.07 -8.67 4.46
N LEU A 79 -17.10 -9.47 5.53
CA LEU A 79 -16.58 -9.08 6.84
C LEU A 79 -15.07 -8.84 6.80
N ILE A 80 -14.30 -9.74 6.18
CA ILE A 80 -12.85 -9.59 5.99
C ILE A 80 -12.55 -8.32 5.19
N CYS A 81 -13.27 -8.09 4.07
CA CYS A 81 -13.08 -6.92 3.23
C CYS A 81 -13.43 -5.62 3.96
N ALA A 82 -14.52 -5.61 4.75
CA ALA A 82 -14.91 -4.47 5.56
C ALA A 82 -13.83 -4.13 6.60
N GLY A 83 -13.30 -5.16 7.28
CA GLY A 83 -12.18 -5.03 8.22
C GLY A 83 -10.92 -4.50 7.55
N GLY A 84 -10.56 -5.03 6.38
CA GLY A 84 -9.43 -4.57 5.57
C GLY A 84 -9.57 -3.10 5.16
N ILE A 85 -10.74 -2.67 4.70
CA ILE A 85 -11.04 -1.27 4.36
C ILE A 85 -10.90 -0.36 5.60
N PHE A 86 -11.38 -0.83 6.75
CA PHE A 86 -11.33 -0.07 8.00
C PHE A 86 -9.89 0.14 8.50
N ILE A 87 -9.04 -0.89 8.40
CA ILE A 87 -7.64 -0.84 8.84
C ILE A 87 -6.77 -0.07 7.84
N ALA A 88 -6.93 -0.32 6.52
CA ALA A 88 -6.08 0.26 5.49
C ALA A 88 -6.32 1.77 5.24
N THR A 89 -7.42 2.35 5.72
CA THR A 89 -7.76 3.75 5.47
C THR A 89 -7.75 4.59 6.76
N PRO A 90 -6.61 5.23 7.10
CA PRO A 90 -6.48 6.03 8.33
C PRO A 90 -7.37 7.28 8.34
N ARG A 91 -7.77 7.81 7.18
CA ARG A 91 -8.72 8.93 7.06
C ARG A 91 -10.07 8.46 6.56
N LYS A 92 -11.11 8.57 7.38
CA LYS A 92 -12.51 8.25 7.02
C LYS A 92 -13.07 9.26 6.01
N THR A 93 -12.74 9.09 4.74
CA THR A 93 -13.30 9.91 3.66
C THR A 93 -14.75 9.52 3.38
N LYS A 94 -15.51 10.41 2.69
CA LYS A 94 -16.87 10.09 2.23
C LYS A 94 -16.89 8.79 1.39
N ARG A 95 -15.88 8.61 0.55
CA ARG A 95 -15.73 7.41 -0.29
C ARG A 95 -15.54 6.14 0.56
N THR A 96 -14.71 6.19 1.60
CA THR A 96 -14.50 5.07 2.53
C THR A 96 -15.79 4.70 3.28
N ARG A 97 -16.55 5.70 3.73
CA ARG A 97 -17.84 5.46 4.41
C ARG A 97 -18.83 4.73 3.50
N ILE A 98 -18.96 5.15 2.24
CA ILE A 98 -19.84 4.50 1.27
C ILE A 98 -19.39 3.05 0.99
N LYS A 99 -18.08 2.78 0.87
CA LYS A 99 -17.58 1.41 0.74
C LYS A 99 -18.01 0.51 1.91
N ILE A 100 -17.88 1.01 3.14
CA ILE A 100 -18.30 0.27 4.33
C ILE A 100 -19.82 0.03 4.32
N LEU A 101 -20.62 1.04 3.96
CA LEU A 101 -22.07 0.89 3.83
C LEU A 101 -22.46 -0.13 2.76
N MET A 102 -21.74 -0.18 1.63
CA MET A 102 -21.94 -1.21 0.61
C MET A 102 -21.60 -2.61 1.13
N GLN A 103 -20.54 -2.77 1.92
CA GLN A 103 -20.22 -4.08 2.54
C GLN A 103 -21.29 -4.52 3.53
N ILE A 104 -21.79 -3.60 4.36
CA ILE A 104 -22.90 -3.88 5.28
C ILE A 104 -24.16 -4.28 4.48
N ALA A 105 -24.48 -3.55 3.40
CA ALA A 105 -25.60 -3.88 2.54
C ALA A 105 -25.43 -5.26 1.88
N CYS A 106 -24.23 -5.64 1.44
CA CYS A 106 -23.92 -6.98 0.93
C CYS A 106 -24.17 -8.07 1.99
N MET A 107 -23.69 -7.87 3.22
CA MET A 107 -23.91 -8.84 4.30
C MET A 107 -25.38 -9.00 4.63
N LEU A 108 -26.14 -7.90 4.70
CA LEU A 108 -27.58 -7.93 4.95
C LEU A 108 -28.35 -8.59 3.78
N LEU A 109 -27.92 -8.34 2.54
CA LEU A 109 -28.49 -8.93 1.34
C LEU A 109 -28.35 -10.45 1.36
N LEU A 110 -27.13 -10.95 1.59
CA LEU A 110 -26.85 -12.39 1.66
C LEU A 110 -27.57 -13.05 2.85
N GLY A 111 -27.58 -12.38 4.01
CA GLY A 111 -28.31 -12.89 5.19
C GLY A 111 -29.82 -13.00 4.94
N ALA A 112 -30.42 -12.01 4.28
CA ALA A 112 -31.84 -12.04 3.91
C ALA A 112 -32.14 -13.15 2.88
N ASP A 113 -31.25 -13.34 1.88
CA ASP A 113 -31.42 -14.39 0.88
C ASP A 113 -31.25 -15.78 1.52
N ALA A 114 -30.25 -15.98 2.40
CA ALA A 114 -30.08 -17.22 3.17
C ALA A 114 -31.31 -17.56 4.01
N LEU A 115 -31.90 -16.58 4.70
CA LEU A 115 -33.13 -16.75 5.45
C LEU A 115 -34.30 -17.14 4.55
N SER A 116 -34.40 -16.54 3.36
CA SER A 116 -35.43 -16.89 2.37
C SER A 116 -35.31 -18.37 1.94
N TRP A 117 -34.10 -18.87 1.69
CA TRP A 117 -33.85 -20.27 1.37
C TRP A 117 -34.11 -21.22 2.56
N TYR A 118 -33.78 -20.77 3.79
CA TYR A 118 -33.98 -21.55 5.00
C TYR A 118 -35.45 -21.81 5.27
N PHE A 119 -36.33 -20.83 5.09
CA PHE A 119 -37.77 -20.93 5.33
C PHE A 119 -38.58 -21.33 4.09
N HIS A 120 -37.94 -21.62 2.96
CA HIS A 120 -38.61 -22.02 1.72
C HIS A 120 -39.39 -23.30 1.89
N ALA A 121 -40.65 -23.30 1.46
CA ALA A 121 -41.56 -24.44 1.51
C ALA A 121 -41.89 -24.98 2.93
N ASP A 122 -41.68 -24.19 3.97
CA ASP A 122 -42.07 -24.54 5.33
C ASP A 122 -43.49 -24.02 5.63
N ALA A 123 -44.36 -24.89 6.11
CA ALA A 123 -45.75 -24.56 6.41
C ALA A 123 -45.99 -23.93 7.79
N GLY A 124 -44.92 -23.73 8.60
CA GLY A 124 -45.05 -23.16 9.94
C GLY A 124 -45.39 -21.66 9.93
N GLU A 125 -46.10 -21.20 10.97
CA GLU A 125 -46.47 -19.80 11.11
C GLU A 125 -45.25 -18.87 11.12
N THR A 126 -44.17 -19.26 11.77
CA THR A 126 -42.89 -18.52 11.75
C THR A 126 -42.34 -18.42 10.33
N ALA A 127 -42.41 -19.47 9.54
CA ALA A 127 -41.94 -19.48 8.15
C ALA A 127 -42.76 -18.55 7.28
N TYR A 128 -44.06 -18.46 7.53
CA TYR A 128 -44.97 -17.55 6.82
C TYR A 128 -44.47 -16.08 6.90
N TYR A 129 -44.13 -15.60 8.08
CA TYR A 129 -43.62 -14.24 8.25
C TYR A 129 -42.19 -14.10 7.77
N MET A 130 -41.31 -15.04 8.11
CA MET A 130 -39.88 -14.93 7.83
C MET A 130 -39.56 -14.95 6.33
N ILE A 131 -40.26 -15.78 5.52
CA ILE A 131 -40.03 -15.82 4.08
C ILE A 131 -40.50 -14.52 3.39
N ARG A 132 -41.56 -13.90 3.88
CA ARG A 132 -42.07 -12.62 3.35
C ARG A 132 -41.14 -11.47 3.71
N ILE A 133 -40.72 -11.41 4.97
CA ILE A 133 -39.77 -10.37 5.45
C ILE A 133 -38.43 -10.51 4.74
N SER A 134 -37.89 -11.71 4.61
CA SER A 134 -36.58 -11.91 3.97
C SER A 134 -36.61 -11.56 2.48
N ASN A 135 -37.63 -12.02 1.73
CA ASN A 135 -37.75 -11.62 0.30
C ASN A 135 -37.97 -10.10 0.12
N PHE A 136 -38.82 -9.49 0.95
CA PHE A 136 -38.97 -8.02 0.94
C PHE A 136 -37.64 -7.34 1.18
N SER A 137 -36.87 -7.82 2.17
CA SER A 137 -35.56 -7.28 2.51
C SER A 137 -34.57 -7.41 1.36
N VAL A 138 -34.51 -8.55 0.67
CA VAL A 138 -33.66 -8.78 -0.52
C VAL A 138 -33.91 -7.71 -1.59
N PHE A 139 -35.15 -7.49 -1.98
CA PHE A 139 -35.49 -6.47 -2.99
C PHE A 139 -35.20 -5.06 -2.50
N CYS A 140 -35.56 -4.72 -1.25
CA CYS A 140 -35.32 -3.39 -0.65
C CYS A 140 -33.83 -3.07 -0.58
N ILE A 141 -33.01 -4.01 -0.09
CA ILE A 141 -31.57 -3.83 0.04
C ILE A 141 -30.92 -3.68 -1.34
N ASN A 142 -31.40 -4.38 -2.37
CA ASN A 142 -30.91 -4.21 -3.75
C ASN A 142 -31.11 -2.77 -4.26
N TYR A 143 -32.27 -2.14 -4.02
CA TYR A 143 -32.50 -0.75 -4.41
C TYR A 143 -31.63 0.24 -3.61
N ILE A 144 -31.46 0.00 -2.31
CA ILE A 144 -30.57 0.78 -1.45
C ILE A 144 -29.11 0.64 -1.91
N PHE A 145 -28.67 -0.60 -2.20
CA PHE A 145 -27.32 -0.88 -2.71
C PHE A 145 -27.05 -0.15 -4.02
N MET A 146 -28.01 -0.13 -4.96
CA MET A 146 -27.92 0.61 -6.20
C MET A 146 -27.65 2.11 -5.96
N SER A 147 -28.31 2.71 -4.96
CA SER A 147 -28.09 4.11 -4.56
C SER A 147 -26.69 4.33 -3.97
N PHE A 148 -26.21 3.40 -3.15
CA PHE A 148 -24.84 3.45 -2.61
C PHE A 148 -23.81 3.30 -3.72
N PHE A 149 -24.01 2.38 -4.64
CA PHE A 149 -23.12 2.18 -5.78
C PHE A 149 -23.06 3.43 -6.68
N ALA A 150 -24.19 4.02 -7.02
CA ALA A 150 -24.24 5.28 -7.79
C ALA A 150 -23.49 6.41 -7.06
N THR A 151 -23.66 6.51 -5.72
CA THR A 151 -22.92 7.47 -4.90
C THR A 151 -21.41 7.19 -4.93
N TYR A 152 -21.00 5.93 -4.86
CA TYR A 152 -19.60 5.52 -4.94
C TYR A 152 -18.99 5.88 -6.30
N VAL A 153 -19.68 5.58 -7.41
CA VAL A 153 -19.28 5.99 -8.77
C VAL A 153 -19.09 7.51 -8.81
N TRP A 154 -20.08 8.27 -8.36
CA TRP A 154 -19.99 9.72 -8.34
C TRP A 154 -18.81 10.24 -7.52
N LEU A 155 -18.61 9.77 -6.30
CA LEU A 155 -17.50 10.18 -5.44
C LEU A 155 -16.12 9.83 -6.04
N THR A 156 -16.07 8.84 -6.91
CA THR A 156 -14.84 8.44 -7.59
C THR A 156 -14.54 9.33 -8.80
N VAL A 157 -15.56 9.71 -9.59
CA VAL A 157 -15.39 10.52 -10.81
C VAL A 157 -15.37 12.03 -10.54
N SER A 158 -15.89 12.50 -9.38
CA SER A 158 -16.16 13.91 -9.08
C SER A 158 -14.96 14.71 -8.55
N LYS A 159 -13.71 14.23 -8.72
CA LYS A 159 -12.50 14.91 -8.16
C LYS A 159 -12.44 16.42 -8.43
N HIS A 160 -13.11 16.90 -9.49
CA HIS A 160 -13.08 18.31 -9.92
C HIS A 160 -14.46 18.92 -10.22
N GLN A 161 -15.57 18.26 -9.90
CA GLN A 161 -16.90 18.76 -10.18
C GLN A 161 -17.74 18.94 -8.92
N HIS A 162 -18.31 20.15 -8.74
CA HIS A 162 -19.16 20.48 -7.59
C HIS A 162 -20.66 20.13 -7.80
N ARG A 163 -21.13 20.01 -9.03
CA ARG A 163 -22.55 19.70 -9.32
C ARG A 163 -22.75 18.19 -9.52
N LYS A 164 -23.71 17.63 -8.78
CA LYS A 164 -24.15 16.25 -8.97
C LYS A 164 -24.86 16.11 -10.31
N PRO A 165 -24.58 15.06 -11.11
CA PRO A 165 -25.23 14.86 -12.40
C PRO A 165 -26.70 14.48 -12.22
N ALA A 166 -27.54 14.83 -13.19
CA ALA A 166 -28.95 14.42 -13.21
C ALA A 166 -29.10 12.90 -13.10
N ALA A 167 -28.23 12.11 -13.76
CA ALA A 167 -28.24 10.66 -13.69
C ALA A 167 -28.16 10.11 -12.25
N LEU A 168 -27.39 10.73 -11.35
CA LEU A 168 -27.34 10.32 -9.94
C LEU A 168 -28.69 10.54 -9.23
N HIS A 169 -29.34 11.68 -9.46
CA HIS A 169 -30.67 11.96 -8.89
C HIS A 169 -31.73 11.02 -9.47
N THR A 170 -31.62 10.67 -10.76
CA THR A 170 -32.52 9.70 -11.41
C THR A 170 -32.36 8.32 -10.78
N VAL A 171 -31.12 7.86 -10.47
CA VAL A 171 -30.92 6.58 -9.79
C VAL A 171 -31.58 6.59 -8.40
N TYR A 172 -31.46 7.68 -7.63
CA TYR A 172 -32.13 7.79 -6.33
C TYR A 172 -33.66 7.75 -6.48
N ALA A 173 -34.22 8.46 -7.46
CA ALA A 173 -35.66 8.45 -7.73
C ALA A 173 -36.13 7.05 -8.12
N LEU A 174 -35.41 6.34 -8.99
CA LEU A 174 -35.70 4.95 -9.36
C LEU A 174 -35.68 4.01 -8.16
N SER A 175 -34.72 4.18 -7.24
CA SER A 175 -34.63 3.38 -6.02
C SER A 175 -35.86 3.62 -5.11
N VAL A 176 -36.25 4.88 -4.93
CA VAL A 176 -37.44 5.23 -4.12
C VAL A 176 -38.71 4.68 -4.76
N ILE A 177 -38.88 4.86 -6.07
CA ILE A 177 -40.04 4.30 -6.81
C ILE A 177 -40.06 2.77 -6.69
N GLY A 178 -38.91 2.11 -6.84
CA GLY A 178 -38.81 0.65 -6.68
C GLY A 178 -39.24 0.19 -5.30
N ILE A 179 -38.83 0.88 -4.22
CA ILE A 179 -39.22 0.56 -2.85
C ILE A 179 -40.72 0.80 -2.63
N LEU A 180 -41.27 1.88 -3.15
CA LEU A 180 -42.72 2.14 -3.06
C LEU A 180 -43.55 1.05 -3.77
N LEU A 181 -43.16 0.67 -4.98
CA LEU A 181 -43.80 -0.43 -5.71
C LEU A 181 -43.65 -1.78 -5.00
N LEU A 182 -42.51 -1.99 -4.31
CA LEU A 182 -42.29 -3.18 -3.48
C LEU A 182 -43.23 -3.22 -2.27
N ILE A 183 -43.53 -2.10 -1.63
CA ILE A 183 -44.54 -2.01 -0.55
C ILE A 183 -45.92 -2.34 -1.10
N ILE A 184 -46.29 -1.79 -2.26
CA ILE A 184 -47.56 -2.12 -2.93
C ILE A 184 -47.64 -3.61 -3.26
N THR A 185 -46.54 -4.23 -3.64
CA THR A 185 -46.44 -5.66 -3.95
C THR A 185 -46.88 -6.54 -2.78
N GLN A 186 -46.66 -6.12 -1.53
CA GLN A 186 -47.08 -6.92 -0.35
C GLN A 186 -48.61 -7.12 -0.28
N PHE A 187 -49.37 -6.21 -0.87
CA PHE A 187 -50.85 -6.24 -0.87
C PHE A 187 -51.45 -6.75 -2.18
N THR A 188 -50.72 -6.59 -3.29
CA THR A 188 -51.24 -6.82 -4.65
C THR A 188 -50.61 -8.03 -5.35
N GLY A 189 -49.49 -8.55 -4.86
CA GLY A 189 -48.73 -9.57 -5.56
C GLY A 189 -48.09 -9.09 -6.88
N LEU A 190 -47.87 -7.75 -7.05
CA LEU A 190 -47.45 -7.12 -8.31
C LEU A 190 -46.14 -7.72 -8.87
N PHE A 191 -45.12 -7.79 -8.06
CA PHE A 191 -43.80 -8.32 -8.46
C PHE A 191 -43.66 -9.80 -8.11
N TYR A 192 -44.16 -10.20 -6.94
CA TYR A 192 -44.16 -11.58 -6.48
C TYR A 192 -45.27 -11.80 -5.45
N TYR A 193 -45.66 -13.07 -5.24
CA TYR A 193 -46.57 -13.50 -4.19
C TYR A 193 -46.15 -14.88 -3.66
N PHE A 194 -46.70 -15.27 -2.54
CA PHE A 194 -46.53 -16.60 -1.95
C PHE A 194 -47.86 -17.29 -1.91
N ASP A 195 -47.89 -18.58 -2.25
CA ASP A 195 -49.06 -19.42 -2.11
C ASP A 195 -49.25 -19.90 -0.66
N ASP A 196 -50.28 -20.74 -0.45
CA ASP A 196 -50.64 -21.29 0.86
C ASP A 196 -49.57 -22.26 1.41
N HIS A 197 -48.66 -22.75 0.56
CA HIS A 197 -47.51 -23.57 0.93
C HIS A 197 -46.22 -22.80 1.11
N ASN A 198 -46.29 -21.46 1.18
CA ASN A 198 -45.13 -20.54 1.26
C ASN A 198 -44.14 -20.71 0.11
N LEU A 199 -44.62 -21.12 -1.07
CA LEU A 199 -43.80 -21.15 -2.29
C LEU A 199 -43.85 -19.80 -2.99
N TYR A 200 -42.67 -19.36 -3.42
CA TYR A 200 -42.50 -18.10 -4.15
C TYR A 200 -42.98 -18.21 -5.59
N HIS A 201 -43.81 -17.27 -6.02
CA HIS A 201 -44.25 -17.12 -7.39
C HIS A 201 -43.97 -15.73 -7.92
N ARG A 202 -43.60 -15.63 -9.21
CA ARG A 202 -43.43 -14.34 -9.90
C ARG A 202 -44.81 -13.73 -10.19
N GLY A 203 -44.98 -12.46 -9.84
CA GLY A 203 -46.14 -11.67 -10.18
C GLY A 203 -46.14 -11.23 -11.65
N ASN A 204 -47.28 -10.73 -12.12
CA ASN A 204 -47.46 -10.29 -13.52
C ASN A 204 -46.49 -9.21 -13.95
N PHE A 205 -46.01 -8.36 -13.04
CA PHE A 205 -45.07 -7.26 -13.29
C PHE A 205 -43.66 -7.54 -12.75
N TYR A 206 -43.29 -8.80 -12.55
CA TYR A 206 -41.93 -9.16 -12.12
C TYR A 206 -40.86 -8.57 -13.02
N LEU A 207 -41.05 -8.55 -14.35
CA LEU A 207 -40.12 -7.97 -15.30
C LEU A 207 -39.91 -6.45 -15.10
N LEU A 208 -40.91 -5.72 -14.59
CA LEU A 208 -40.79 -4.31 -14.27
C LEU A 208 -39.80 -4.10 -13.12
N SER A 209 -39.81 -4.94 -12.10
CA SER A 209 -38.83 -4.87 -11.00
C SER A 209 -37.40 -5.04 -11.52
N GLN A 210 -37.19 -5.95 -12.47
CA GLN A 210 -35.88 -6.16 -13.11
C GLN A 210 -35.51 -4.99 -14.03
N ALA A 211 -36.46 -4.42 -14.77
CA ALA A 211 -36.23 -3.27 -15.64
C ALA A 211 -35.77 -2.01 -14.85
N ILE A 212 -36.33 -1.77 -13.67
CA ILE A 212 -35.92 -0.68 -12.78
C ILE A 212 -34.46 -0.84 -12.36
N ALA A 213 -34.07 -2.07 -11.96
CA ALA A 213 -32.70 -2.37 -11.56
C ALA A 213 -31.70 -2.22 -12.75
N VAL A 214 -32.06 -2.78 -13.92
CA VAL A 214 -31.23 -2.67 -15.14
C VAL A 214 -31.05 -1.20 -15.58
N LEU A 215 -32.10 -0.40 -15.53
CA LEU A 215 -32.03 1.04 -15.85
C LEU A 215 -31.10 1.78 -14.87
N GLY A 216 -31.18 1.49 -13.59
CA GLY A 216 -30.30 2.06 -12.58
C GLY A 216 -28.82 1.69 -12.83
N ILE A 217 -28.55 0.44 -13.16
CA ILE A 217 -27.21 -0.04 -13.53
C ILE A 217 -26.72 0.67 -14.81
N ALA A 218 -27.57 0.80 -15.84
CA ALA A 218 -27.24 1.49 -17.09
C ALA A 218 -26.91 2.97 -16.87
N LEU A 219 -27.63 3.67 -15.98
CA LEU A 219 -27.31 5.05 -15.61
C LEU A 219 -25.97 5.17 -14.87
N CYS A 220 -25.64 4.21 -14.00
CA CYS A 220 -24.31 4.16 -13.37
C CYS A 220 -23.20 3.93 -14.39
N LEU A 221 -23.42 3.03 -15.36
CA LEU A 221 -22.48 2.79 -16.46
C LEU A 221 -22.34 4.03 -17.35
N PHE A 222 -23.43 4.70 -17.67
CA PHE A 222 -23.42 5.97 -18.42
C PHE A 222 -22.60 7.03 -17.69
N MET A 223 -22.76 7.19 -16.36
CA MET A 223 -21.93 8.10 -15.57
C MET A 223 -20.46 7.72 -15.66
N LEU A 224 -20.13 6.45 -15.50
CA LEU A 224 -18.74 5.97 -15.55
C LEU A 224 -18.08 6.25 -16.90
N ILE A 225 -18.78 5.99 -18.01
CA ILE A 225 -18.28 6.23 -19.38
C ILE A 225 -18.17 7.73 -19.66
N SER A 226 -19.16 8.54 -19.27
CA SER A 226 -19.18 9.99 -19.51
C SER A 226 -17.99 10.69 -18.84
N TYR A 227 -17.58 10.21 -17.66
CA TYR A 227 -16.46 10.78 -16.91
C TYR A 227 -15.17 10.00 -16.99
N ARG A 228 -15.03 9.06 -17.96
CA ARG A 228 -13.85 8.17 -18.08
C ARG A 228 -12.52 8.91 -18.18
N LYS A 229 -12.52 10.12 -18.76
CA LYS A 229 -11.30 10.94 -18.90
C LYS A 229 -10.72 11.41 -17.55
N ASN A 230 -11.54 11.45 -16.50
CA ASN A 230 -11.15 11.84 -15.16
C ASN A 230 -10.62 10.67 -14.32
N LEU A 231 -10.64 9.46 -14.88
CA LEU A 231 -10.27 8.22 -14.18
C LEU A 231 -8.99 7.64 -14.75
N GLU A 232 -8.19 7.08 -13.88
CA GLU A 232 -7.08 6.23 -14.30
C GLU A 232 -7.61 4.92 -14.90
N ARG A 233 -6.83 4.32 -15.80
CA ARG A 233 -7.25 3.11 -16.51
C ARG A 233 -7.64 1.97 -15.55
N ILE A 234 -6.85 1.77 -14.50
CA ILE A 234 -7.10 0.69 -13.50
C ILE A 234 -8.42 0.92 -12.78
N THR A 235 -8.68 2.14 -12.27
CA THR A 235 -9.95 2.48 -11.61
C THR A 235 -11.14 2.28 -12.55
N PHE A 236 -11.00 2.69 -13.83
CA PHE A 236 -12.07 2.52 -14.82
C PHE A 236 -12.39 1.04 -15.05
N PHE A 237 -11.39 0.20 -15.31
CA PHE A 237 -11.60 -1.23 -15.51
C PHE A 237 -12.10 -1.95 -14.26
N SER A 238 -11.61 -1.56 -13.07
CA SER A 238 -12.11 -2.07 -11.79
C SER A 238 -13.61 -1.80 -11.61
N MET A 239 -14.06 -0.58 -11.94
CA MET A 239 -15.48 -0.24 -11.87
C MET A 239 -16.30 -0.92 -12.97
N MET A 240 -15.74 -1.08 -14.16
CA MET A 240 -16.37 -1.80 -15.28
C MET A 240 -16.62 -3.27 -14.94
N SER A 241 -15.72 -3.93 -14.21
CA SER A 241 -15.88 -5.33 -13.83
C SER A 241 -17.14 -5.58 -12.99
N PHE A 242 -17.60 -4.57 -12.23
CA PHE A 242 -18.82 -4.65 -11.44
C PHE A 242 -20.08 -4.87 -12.30
N PHE A 243 -20.10 -4.39 -13.55
CA PHE A 243 -21.30 -4.51 -14.39
C PHE A 243 -21.46 -5.88 -15.04
N VAL A 244 -20.40 -6.65 -15.19
CA VAL A 244 -20.40 -7.90 -15.97
C VAL A 244 -21.22 -9.01 -15.27
N LEU A 245 -20.83 -9.35 -14.03
CA LEU A 245 -21.45 -10.48 -13.33
C LEU A 245 -22.94 -10.24 -12.98
N PRO A 246 -23.36 -9.08 -12.44
CA PRO A 246 -24.78 -8.83 -12.13
C PRO A 246 -25.66 -8.82 -13.37
N VAL A 247 -25.17 -8.29 -14.52
CA VAL A 247 -25.93 -8.32 -15.77
C VAL A 247 -26.10 -9.74 -16.27
N LEU A 248 -25.05 -10.56 -16.27
CA LEU A 248 -25.13 -11.97 -16.65
C LEU A 248 -26.07 -12.76 -15.71
N ALA A 249 -25.98 -12.50 -14.40
CA ALA A 249 -26.86 -13.13 -13.42
C ALA A 249 -28.32 -12.71 -13.61
N THR A 250 -28.60 -11.43 -13.92
CA THR A 250 -29.95 -10.92 -14.20
C THR A 250 -30.54 -11.59 -15.45
N ILE A 251 -29.76 -11.70 -16.54
CA ILE A 251 -30.19 -12.39 -17.76
C ILE A 251 -30.49 -13.86 -17.48
N TYR A 252 -29.57 -14.55 -16.77
CA TYR A 252 -29.78 -15.94 -16.36
C TYR A 252 -31.05 -16.11 -15.53
N GLN A 253 -31.25 -15.25 -14.53
CA GLN A 253 -32.41 -15.30 -13.63
C GLN A 253 -33.72 -14.98 -14.36
N ALA A 254 -33.70 -14.16 -15.41
CA ALA A 254 -34.87 -13.94 -16.26
C ALA A 254 -35.26 -15.16 -17.07
N LEU A 255 -34.26 -15.93 -17.55
CA LEU A 255 -34.46 -17.12 -18.41
C LEU A 255 -34.67 -18.42 -17.62
N ALA A 256 -33.94 -18.58 -16.49
CA ALA A 256 -33.95 -19.77 -15.68
C ALA A 256 -34.78 -19.60 -14.39
N TYR A 257 -35.73 -20.51 -14.15
CA TYR A 257 -36.50 -20.51 -12.92
C TYR A 257 -35.79 -21.33 -11.83
N GLY A 258 -35.67 -20.76 -10.63
CA GLY A 258 -35.31 -21.53 -9.45
C GLY A 258 -33.87 -21.43 -8.93
N PHE A 259 -32.95 -20.62 -9.54
CA PHE A 259 -31.64 -20.29 -8.96
C PHE A 259 -31.51 -18.78 -8.79
N SER A 260 -31.21 -18.32 -7.56
CA SER A 260 -30.93 -16.92 -7.27
C SER A 260 -29.42 -16.71 -7.24
N LEU A 261 -28.84 -16.32 -8.39
CA LEU A 261 -27.41 -16.02 -8.49
C LEU A 261 -27.12 -14.53 -8.38
N GLN A 262 -28.17 -13.68 -8.36
CA GLN A 262 -27.99 -12.22 -8.46
C GLN A 262 -27.32 -11.63 -7.23
N CYS A 263 -27.72 -12.06 -6.03
CA CYS A 263 -27.14 -11.57 -4.77
C CYS A 263 -25.65 -11.90 -4.72
N LEU A 264 -25.30 -13.14 -5.04
CA LEU A 264 -23.91 -13.58 -5.07
C LEU A 264 -23.08 -12.85 -6.13
N ALA A 265 -23.65 -12.63 -7.33
CA ALA A 265 -22.99 -11.89 -8.41
C ALA A 265 -22.69 -10.43 -8.01
N ILE A 266 -23.62 -9.74 -7.35
CA ILE A 266 -23.44 -8.39 -6.83
C ILE A 266 -22.29 -8.38 -5.80
N VAL A 267 -22.30 -9.33 -4.88
CA VAL A 267 -21.28 -9.42 -3.84
C VAL A 267 -19.89 -9.68 -4.42
N ILE A 268 -19.75 -10.71 -5.27
CA ILE A 268 -18.47 -11.03 -5.91
C ILE A 268 -17.94 -9.84 -6.70
N SER A 269 -18.80 -9.21 -7.51
CA SER A 269 -18.40 -8.01 -8.29
C SER A 269 -17.95 -6.87 -7.40
N THR A 270 -18.63 -6.66 -6.26
CA THR A 270 -18.27 -5.63 -5.27
C THR A 270 -16.92 -5.95 -4.64
N GLN A 271 -16.63 -7.21 -4.32
CA GLN A 271 -15.33 -7.61 -3.76
C GLN A 271 -14.20 -7.41 -4.79
N ILE A 272 -14.37 -7.85 -6.03
CA ILE A 272 -13.39 -7.63 -7.10
C ILE A 272 -13.09 -6.14 -7.25
N MET A 273 -14.14 -5.31 -7.31
CA MET A 273 -13.98 -3.86 -7.43
C MET A 273 -13.19 -3.27 -6.24
N PHE A 274 -13.46 -3.69 -5.01
CA PHE A 274 -12.79 -3.15 -3.83
C PHE A 274 -11.35 -3.64 -3.68
N VAL A 275 -11.08 -4.89 -4.02
CA VAL A 275 -9.71 -5.41 -4.08
C VAL A 275 -8.88 -4.64 -5.08
N MET A 276 -9.39 -4.43 -6.29
CA MET A 276 -8.70 -3.66 -7.34
C MET A 276 -8.47 -2.20 -6.93
N ASP A 277 -9.46 -1.55 -6.30
CA ASP A 277 -9.33 -0.18 -5.78
C ASP A 277 -8.27 -0.09 -4.65
N THR A 278 -8.18 -1.12 -3.81
CA THR A 278 -7.17 -1.19 -2.74
C THR A 278 -5.77 -1.40 -3.33
N VAL A 279 -5.62 -2.29 -4.30
CA VAL A 279 -4.36 -2.51 -5.02
C VAL A 279 -3.89 -1.21 -5.68
N GLU A 280 -4.78 -0.50 -6.38
CA GLU A 280 -4.46 0.79 -7.01
C GLU A 280 -4.00 1.83 -5.97
N MET A 281 -4.70 1.94 -4.84
CA MET A 281 -4.34 2.88 -3.77
C MET A 281 -2.95 2.55 -3.20
N ASN A 282 -2.65 1.28 -2.96
CA ASN A 282 -1.34 0.85 -2.49
C ASN A 282 -0.24 1.13 -3.52
N MET A 283 -0.46 0.84 -4.79
CA MET A 283 0.52 1.15 -5.84
C MET A 283 0.83 2.65 -5.92
N ARG A 284 -0.17 3.51 -5.80
CA ARG A 284 0.02 4.97 -5.74
C ARG A 284 0.81 5.40 -4.50
N PHE A 285 0.49 4.83 -3.34
CA PHE A 285 1.21 5.13 -2.10
C PHE A 285 2.69 4.78 -2.23
N TYR A 286 3.03 3.57 -2.69
CA TYR A 286 4.42 3.15 -2.90
C TYR A 286 5.14 4.00 -3.96
N SER A 287 4.48 4.35 -5.05
CA SER A 287 5.09 5.21 -6.08
C SER A 287 5.36 6.62 -5.56
N GLN A 288 4.47 7.18 -4.76
CA GLN A 288 4.67 8.49 -4.13
C GLN A 288 5.80 8.45 -3.09
N GLN A 289 5.87 7.39 -2.29
CA GLN A 289 6.95 7.21 -1.32
C GLN A 289 8.30 7.08 -2.01
N ALA A 290 8.41 6.26 -3.06
CA ALA A 290 9.64 6.13 -3.84
C ALA A 290 10.05 7.45 -4.50
N ALA A 291 9.09 8.21 -5.05
CA ALA A 291 9.36 9.54 -5.61
C ALA A 291 9.83 10.53 -4.54
N TYR A 292 9.23 10.50 -3.35
CA TYR A 292 9.65 11.34 -2.22
C TYR A 292 11.07 11.00 -1.74
N GLU A 293 11.38 9.71 -1.57
CA GLU A 293 12.70 9.24 -1.17
C GLU A 293 13.77 9.62 -2.21
N LYS A 294 13.46 9.46 -3.50
CA LYS A 294 14.34 9.89 -4.59
C LYS A 294 14.57 11.40 -4.56
N ALA A 295 13.52 12.19 -4.46
CA ALA A 295 13.63 13.65 -4.40
C ALA A 295 14.41 14.12 -3.16
N ARG A 296 14.24 13.46 -2.01
CA ARG A 296 15.00 13.71 -0.79
C ARG A 296 16.48 13.37 -0.99
N TYR A 297 16.78 12.22 -1.59
CA TYR A 297 18.15 11.82 -1.89
C TYR A 297 18.84 12.85 -2.80
N GLU A 298 18.19 13.24 -3.89
CA GLU A 298 18.70 14.26 -4.83
C GLU A 298 18.88 15.63 -4.15
N ALA A 299 18.01 15.98 -3.20
CA ALA A 299 18.13 17.24 -2.45
C ALA A 299 19.25 17.24 -1.39
N GLU A 300 19.62 16.07 -0.86
CA GLU A 300 20.63 15.93 0.20
C GLU A 300 22.01 15.50 -0.34
N HIS A 301 22.12 14.97 -1.57
CA HIS A 301 23.39 14.47 -2.11
C HIS A 301 23.88 15.28 -3.30
N ASP A 302 25.21 15.27 -3.49
CA ASP A 302 25.87 15.84 -4.66
C ASP A 302 25.75 14.89 -5.85
N GLY A 303 25.24 15.38 -6.97
CA GLY A 303 24.96 14.57 -8.16
C GLY A 303 26.18 13.95 -8.84
N MET A 304 27.38 14.49 -8.62
CA MET A 304 28.63 13.98 -9.21
C MET A 304 29.25 12.88 -8.35
N THR A 305 29.28 13.07 -7.04
CA THR A 305 30.02 12.22 -6.09
C THR A 305 29.12 11.26 -5.32
N GLY A 306 27.82 11.59 -5.21
CA GLY A 306 26.87 10.87 -4.37
C GLY A 306 27.13 11.01 -2.86
N LEU A 307 28.09 11.84 -2.43
CA LEU A 307 28.26 12.27 -1.05
C LEU A 307 27.13 13.23 -0.66
N LEU A 308 27.00 13.56 0.63
CA LEU A 308 26.13 14.66 1.01
C LEU A 308 26.57 15.95 0.30
N ASN A 309 25.62 16.76 -0.13
CA ASN A 309 25.94 18.10 -0.62
C ASN A 309 26.27 19.05 0.57
N LYS A 310 26.82 20.20 0.28
CA LYS A 310 27.19 21.24 1.28
C LYS A 310 26.08 21.50 2.28
N LYS A 311 24.83 21.70 1.81
CA LYS A 311 23.69 22.07 2.65
C LYS A 311 23.31 20.93 3.62
N ALA A 312 23.26 19.70 3.13
CA ALA A 312 22.91 18.55 3.95
C ALA A 312 24.05 18.19 4.92
N GLY A 313 25.31 18.16 4.45
CA GLY A 313 26.48 17.93 5.30
C GLY A 313 26.55 18.94 6.45
N TRP A 314 26.41 20.23 6.14
CA TRP A 314 26.38 21.29 7.14
C TRP A 314 25.28 21.12 8.18
N LYS A 315 24.07 20.81 7.75
CA LYS A 315 22.93 20.55 8.63
C LYS A 315 23.17 19.35 9.54
N HIS A 316 23.72 18.25 9.00
CA HIS A 316 23.99 17.05 9.78
C HIS A 316 25.12 17.22 10.78
N MET A 317 26.21 17.88 10.37
CA MET A 317 27.36 18.18 11.24
C MET A 317 26.96 19.13 12.38
N ARG A 318 26.28 20.23 12.07
CA ARG A 318 25.77 21.16 13.09
C ARG A 318 24.87 20.45 14.10
N LYS A 319 23.94 19.62 13.63
CA LYS A 319 23.06 18.86 14.53
C LYS A 319 23.82 17.88 15.42
N TYR A 320 24.96 17.36 14.96
CA TYR A 320 25.83 16.54 15.80
C TYR A 320 26.50 17.38 16.88
N PHE A 321 27.12 18.51 16.52
CA PHE A 321 27.77 19.44 17.46
C PHE A 321 26.78 20.01 18.48
N ASP A 322 25.56 20.35 18.09
CA ASP A 322 24.49 20.84 18.97
C ASP A 322 24.10 19.81 20.07
N ARG A 323 24.49 18.53 19.90
CA ARG A 323 24.19 17.44 20.84
C ARG A 323 25.40 16.91 21.59
N MET A 324 26.58 17.41 21.27
CA MET A 324 27.83 17.03 21.94
C MET A 324 27.82 17.51 23.38
N ASP A 325 28.25 16.62 24.28
CA ASP A 325 28.52 16.98 25.67
C ASP A 325 30.04 17.09 25.93
N SER A 326 30.45 17.36 27.18
CA SER A 326 31.83 17.51 27.58
C SER A 326 32.70 16.24 27.41
N HIS A 327 32.08 15.07 27.30
CA HIS A 327 32.78 13.79 27.16
C HIS A 327 32.84 13.30 25.72
N ASP A 328 32.11 13.95 24.80
CA ASP A 328 32.11 13.58 23.40
C ASP A 328 33.38 14.07 22.69
N GLU A 329 33.85 13.27 21.76
CA GLU A 329 35.01 13.55 20.92
C GLU A 329 34.64 13.58 19.46
N ALA A 330 35.32 14.43 18.67
CA ALA A 330 35.12 14.49 17.22
C ALA A 330 36.34 15.07 16.53
N MET A 331 36.46 14.80 15.21
CA MET A 331 37.42 15.49 14.34
C MET A 331 36.69 15.97 13.09
N LEU A 332 36.79 17.28 12.84
CA LEU A 332 36.27 17.91 11.63
C LEU A 332 37.44 18.20 10.68
N MET A 333 37.35 17.72 9.45
CA MET A 333 38.43 17.88 8.46
C MET A 333 37.91 18.56 7.21
N PHE A 334 38.69 19.46 6.69
CA PHE A 334 38.60 19.96 5.33
C PHE A 334 39.63 19.25 4.46
N VAL A 335 39.22 18.76 3.33
CA VAL A 335 40.04 18.08 2.32
C VAL A 335 39.88 18.84 1.01
N ASP A 336 40.98 19.15 0.35
CA ASP A 336 41.00 19.92 -0.89
C ASP A 336 42.03 19.31 -1.86
N ILE A 337 41.66 19.23 -3.14
CA ILE A 337 42.58 18.73 -4.19
C ILE A 337 43.55 19.85 -4.58
N ASP A 338 44.83 19.63 -4.35
CA ASP A 338 45.86 20.59 -4.64
C ASP A 338 45.94 20.91 -6.14
N ASP A 339 46.06 22.19 -6.44
CA ASP A 339 46.25 22.75 -7.78
C ASP A 339 45.18 22.24 -8.79
N PHE A 340 43.94 21.99 -8.34
CA PHE A 340 42.85 21.43 -9.14
C PHE A 340 42.60 22.19 -10.45
N LYS A 341 42.77 23.51 -10.44
CA LYS A 341 42.68 24.32 -11.66
C LYS A 341 43.75 23.93 -12.68
N ILE A 342 44.98 23.67 -12.24
CA ILE A 342 46.06 23.22 -13.14
C ILE A 342 45.73 21.85 -13.75
N ILE A 343 45.18 20.96 -12.96
CA ILE A 343 44.71 19.64 -13.44
C ILE A 343 43.66 19.83 -14.55
N ASN A 344 42.67 20.69 -14.35
CA ASN A 344 41.66 20.98 -15.36
C ASN A 344 42.25 21.64 -16.62
N ASP A 345 43.12 22.59 -16.43
CA ASP A 345 43.74 23.33 -17.55
C ASP A 345 44.68 22.43 -18.37
N THR A 346 45.37 21.47 -17.72
CA THR A 346 46.32 20.56 -18.36
C THR A 346 45.66 19.36 -19.01
N TYR A 347 44.71 18.70 -18.32
CA TYR A 347 44.16 17.42 -18.71
C TYR A 347 42.65 17.49 -19.12
N GLY A 348 42.06 18.66 -18.98
CA GLY A 348 40.64 18.91 -19.29
C GLY A 348 39.70 18.56 -18.12
N HIS A 349 38.53 19.18 -18.14
CA HIS A 349 37.48 19.02 -17.09
C HIS A 349 37.05 17.61 -16.83
N THR A 350 37.04 16.72 -17.85
CA THR A 350 36.70 15.31 -17.69
C THR A 350 37.62 14.57 -16.73
N VAL A 351 38.91 14.94 -16.76
CA VAL A 351 39.92 14.39 -15.83
C VAL A 351 39.74 14.96 -14.43
N GLY A 352 39.49 16.28 -14.33
CA GLY A 352 39.15 16.88 -13.04
C GLY A 352 37.93 16.25 -12.40
N ASP A 353 36.84 16.01 -13.16
CA ASP A 353 35.64 15.31 -12.71
C ASP A 353 35.92 13.87 -12.23
N PHE A 354 36.91 13.20 -12.91
CA PHE A 354 37.35 11.88 -12.47
C PHE A 354 38.01 11.98 -11.09
N TRP A 355 38.92 12.92 -10.86
CA TRP A 355 39.59 13.04 -9.58
C TRP A 355 38.65 13.42 -8.44
N ILE A 356 37.66 14.30 -8.70
CA ILE A 356 36.63 14.60 -7.71
C ILE A 356 35.87 13.30 -7.29
N ARG A 357 35.50 12.44 -8.26
CA ARG A 357 34.85 11.17 -7.97
C ARG A 357 35.76 10.19 -7.26
N GLU A 358 37.04 10.15 -7.63
CA GLU A 358 38.03 9.27 -7.02
C GLU A 358 38.25 9.63 -5.55
N VAL A 359 38.51 10.91 -5.25
CA VAL A 359 38.64 11.42 -3.86
C VAL A 359 37.37 11.10 -3.05
N ALA A 360 36.20 11.39 -3.60
CA ALA A 360 34.94 11.09 -2.95
C ALA A 360 34.75 9.59 -2.65
N SER A 361 35.16 8.72 -3.60
CA SER A 361 35.10 7.28 -3.44
C SER A 361 36.04 6.79 -2.34
N GLN A 362 37.25 7.28 -2.32
CA GLN A 362 38.25 6.93 -1.30
C GLN A 362 37.80 7.38 0.09
N LEU A 363 37.30 8.59 0.25
CA LEU A 363 36.77 9.08 1.52
C LEU A 363 35.62 8.19 2.00
N ARG A 364 34.71 7.76 1.11
CA ARG A 364 33.61 6.85 1.46
C ARG A 364 34.07 5.46 1.90
N HIS A 365 35.16 4.95 1.36
CA HIS A 365 35.69 3.62 1.71
C HIS A 365 36.50 3.63 3.00
N ILE A 366 37.17 4.72 3.33
CA ILE A 366 38.07 4.84 4.50
C ILE A 366 37.26 5.13 5.76
N TYR A 367 36.28 6.02 5.67
CA TYR A 367 35.50 6.45 6.83
C TYR A 367 34.25 5.58 7.02
N ARG A 368 33.77 5.52 8.27
CA ARG A 368 32.65 4.65 8.67
C ARG A 368 31.33 5.19 8.11
N GLN A 369 30.34 4.32 7.99
CA GLN A 369 29.00 4.71 7.57
C GLN A 369 28.35 5.78 8.49
N ASP A 370 28.78 5.79 9.76
CA ASP A 370 28.31 6.76 10.74
C ASP A 370 29.00 8.12 10.65
N ASP A 371 30.16 8.22 10.01
CA ASP A 371 30.83 9.50 9.79
C ASP A 371 30.11 10.32 8.72
N ILE A 372 30.22 11.64 8.81
CA ILE A 372 29.52 12.52 7.88
C ILE A 372 30.52 13.05 6.85
N ILE A 373 30.30 12.72 5.59
CA ILE A 373 31.16 13.16 4.49
C ILE A 373 30.31 13.96 3.52
N CYS A 374 30.76 15.16 3.16
CA CYS A 374 30.06 15.97 2.18
C CYS A 374 31.06 16.63 1.20
N ARG A 375 30.58 16.89 -0.02
CA ARG A 375 31.26 17.79 -0.95
C ARG A 375 30.85 19.22 -0.61
N TYR A 376 31.84 20.03 -0.21
CA TYR A 376 31.61 21.41 0.21
C TYR A 376 31.50 22.37 -0.98
N GLY A 377 32.28 22.15 -2.02
CA GLY A 377 32.21 22.90 -3.28
C GLY A 377 33.38 22.55 -4.19
N GLY A 378 33.20 22.62 -5.50
CA GLY A 378 34.30 22.39 -6.44
C GLY A 378 35.08 21.10 -6.16
N ASP A 379 36.29 21.27 -5.68
CA ASP A 379 37.29 20.28 -5.29
C ASP A 379 37.44 20.09 -3.77
N GLU A 380 36.55 20.73 -2.97
CA GLU A 380 36.60 20.74 -1.51
C GLU A 380 35.62 19.73 -0.92
N PHE A 381 36.05 18.97 0.11
CA PHE A 381 35.25 18.02 0.88
C PHE A 381 35.40 18.32 2.37
N ILE A 382 34.37 17.99 3.13
CA ILE A 382 34.38 18.00 4.60
C ILE A 382 34.03 16.62 5.13
N VAL A 383 34.81 16.17 6.12
CA VAL A 383 34.60 14.92 6.83
C VAL A 383 34.47 15.20 8.31
N LEU A 384 33.44 14.69 8.96
CA LEU A 384 33.31 14.67 10.40
C LEU A 384 33.40 13.22 10.89
N ILE A 385 34.52 12.93 11.57
CA ILE A 385 34.72 11.66 12.28
C ILE A 385 34.07 11.80 13.65
N ARG A 386 33.15 10.90 13.99
CA ARG A 386 32.40 10.95 15.22
C ARG A 386 33.00 10.06 16.29
N ASN A 387 32.78 10.44 17.57
CA ASN A 387 33.09 9.63 18.75
C ASN A 387 34.57 9.24 18.87
N THR A 388 35.48 10.07 18.36
CA THR A 388 36.92 9.90 18.54
C THR A 388 37.69 11.19 18.28
N ALA A 389 38.73 11.42 19.06
CA ALA A 389 39.77 12.42 18.84
C ALA A 389 41.15 11.77 18.87
N SER A 390 41.26 10.48 18.62
CA SER A 390 42.51 9.70 18.65
C SER A 390 43.43 10.11 17.50
N GLU A 391 44.65 10.54 17.82
CA GLU A 391 45.69 10.87 16.85
C GLU A 391 46.07 9.67 15.98
N GLN A 392 46.11 8.46 16.59
CA GLN A 392 46.39 7.22 15.87
C GLN A 392 45.33 6.92 14.81
N VAL A 393 44.06 7.17 15.13
CA VAL A 393 42.95 6.96 14.14
C VAL A 393 43.11 7.96 13.01
N LEU A 394 43.42 9.21 13.30
CA LEU A 394 43.63 10.25 12.30
C LEU A 394 44.79 9.90 11.37
N GLU A 395 45.98 9.59 11.93
CA GLU A 395 47.18 9.23 11.17
C GLU A 395 46.94 8.00 10.30
N THR A 396 46.27 6.96 10.84
CA THR A 396 45.95 5.73 10.09
C THR A 396 45.02 6.01 8.94
N THR A 397 43.93 6.76 9.15
CA THR A 397 42.93 7.04 8.11
C THR A 397 43.46 7.95 7.02
N LEU A 398 44.19 9.03 7.41
CA LEU A 398 44.83 9.93 6.45
C LEU A 398 45.97 9.24 5.71
N GLY A 399 46.78 8.41 6.41
CA GLY A 399 47.83 7.61 5.78
C GLY A 399 47.27 6.68 4.69
N MET A 400 46.16 5.99 4.97
CA MET A 400 45.48 5.18 3.96
C MET A 400 44.94 6.02 2.80
N PHE A 401 44.37 7.20 3.08
CA PHE A 401 43.84 8.11 2.07
C PHE A 401 44.96 8.58 1.13
N PHE A 402 46.06 9.14 1.65
CA PHE A 402 47.18 9.61 0.84
C PHE A 402 47.84 8.46 0.04
N GLN A 403 48.00 7.28 0.64
CA GLN A 403 48.57 6.13 -0.06
C GLN A 403 47.70 5.67 -1.24
N GLN A 404 46.35 5.60 -1.06
CA GLN A 404 45.41 5.25 -2.13
C GLN A 404 45.41 6.29 -3.24
N LEU A 405 45.44 7.58 -2.87
CA LEU A 405 45.49 8.69 -3.83
C LEU A 405 46.79 8.66 -4.66
N THR A 406 47.93 8.46 -4.01
CA THR A 406 49.24 8.32 -4.68
C THR A 406 49.24 7.16 -5.67
N ARG A 407 48.73 6.00 -5.26
CA ARG A 407 48.61 4.82 -6.17
C ARG A 407 47.72 5.11 -7.39
N ALA A 408 46.58 5.78 -7.19
CA ALA A 408 45.70 6.14 -8.29
C ALA A 408 46.38 7.18 -9.23
N SER A 409 47.13 8.10 -8.67
CA SER A 409 47.91 9.11 -9.35
C SER A 409 49.01 8.50 -10.24
N GLU A 410 49.82 7.59 -9.68
CA GLU A 410 50.88 6.84 -10.39
C GLU A 410 50.29 5.99 -11.53
N GLN A 411 49.20 5.28 -11.30
CA GLN A 411 48.56 4.44 -12.32
C GLN A 411 48.09 5.23 -13.54
N ARG A 412 47.79 6.51 -13.36
CA ARG A 412 47.33 7.38 -14.45
C ARG A 412 48.44 8.27 -15.01
N GLY A 413 49.63 8.31 -14.38
CA GLY A 413 50.72 9.22 -14.76
C GLY A 413 50.33 10.67 -14.56
N GLN A 414 49.51 10.97 -13.55
CA GLN A 414 49.02 12.31 -13.21
C GLN A 414 49.43 12.62 -11.77
N ASP A 415 50.04 13.74 -11.53
CA ASP A 415 50.50 14.14 -10.20
C ASP A 415 49.37 14.87 -9.46
N VAL A 416 48.65 14.15 -8.60
CA VAL A 416 47.47 14.66 -7.87
C VAL A 416 47.63 14.41 -6.39
N HIS A 417 47.57 15.46 -5.61
CA HIS A 417 47.66 15.47 -4.16
C HIS A 417 46.43 16.12 -3.54
N CYS A 418 46.21 15.87 -2.26
CA CYS A 418 45.23 16.58 -1.44
C CYS A 418 45.88 17.13 -0.20
N SER A 419 45.47 18.34 0.18
CA SER A 419 45.82 18.93 1.47
C SER A 419 44.65 18.79 2.44
N VAL A 420 44.94 18.55 3.74
CA VAL A 420 43.90 18.35 4.76
C VAL A 420 44.17 19.27 5.95
N GLY A 421 43.12 19.97 6.40
CA GLY A 421 43.10 20.69 7.66
C GLY A 421 42.15 20.08 8.67
N VAL A 422 42.58 19.87 9.89
CA VAL A 422 41.82 19.14 10.92
C VAL A 422 41.60 20.04 12.14
N CYS A 423 40.36 20.10 12.62
CA CYS A 423 40.00 20.56 13.95
C CYS A 423 39.68 19.38 14.82
N ARG A 424 40.43 19.13 15.88
CA ARG A 424 40.29 18.04 16.81
C ARG A 424 39.62 18.53 18.09
N VAL A 425 38.46 17.93 18.42
CA VAL A 425 37.70 18.22 19.62
C VAL A 425 37.88 17.04 20.59
N ALA A 426 38.71 17.23 21.60
CA ALA A 426 38.94 16.23 22.64
C ALA A 426 37.95 16.35 23.80
N ALA A 427 37.69 15.24 24.52
CA ALA A 427 36.92 15.26 25.75
C ALA A 427 37.60 16.15 26.83
N ILE A 428 36.79 16.85 27.62
CA ILE A 428 37.30 17.56 28.79
C ILE A 428 37.74 16.53 29.84
N ARG A 429 39.02 16.38 30.06
CA ARG A 429 39.55 15.61 31.21
C ARG A 429 39.38 16.45 32.46
N ILE A 430 38.33 16.18 33.24
CA ILE A 430 38.23 16.71 34.59
C ILE A 430 39.35 16.05 35.42
N SER A 431 40.46 16.78 35.60
CA SER A 431 41.58 16.39 36.47
C SER A 431 41.01 16.32 37.88
N GLY A 432 40.69 15.09 38.34
CA GLY A 432 40.03 14.87 39.60
C GLY A 432 40.98 15.15 40.78
N ASN A 433 40.84 16.28 41.42
CA ASN A 433 41.08 16.40 42.82
C ASN A 433 39.69 16.46 43.49
N ARG A 434 39.21 15.31 43.96
CA ARG A 434 38.02 15.24 44.82
C ARG A 434 38.36 15.81 46.15
N ASP A 435 38.29 17.10 46.34
CA ASP A 435 38.08 17.66 47.67
C ASP A 435 36.60 17.64 47.98
N THR A 436 36.23 16.68 48.81
CA THR A 436 34.95 16.57 49.46
C THR A 436 34.75 17.77 50.39
N SER A 437 33.99 18.77 49.95
CA SER A 437 33.25 19.63 50.88
C SER A 437 31.86 19.88 50.30
N ARG A 438 30.89 19.17 50.86
CA ARG A 438 29.48 19.53 50.78
C ARG A 438 29.31 20.98 51.27
N ASN A 439 28.72 21.80 50.43
CA ASN A 439 27.83 22.85 50.95
C ASN A 439 26.64 22.99 50.00
N THR A 440 25.51 22.85 50.60
CA THR A 440 24.14 23.04 50.17
C THR A 440 23.90 24.50 49.81
N ASP A 441 22.86 24.65 48.96
CA ASP A 441 22.03 25.83 48.69
C ASP A 441 22.46 26.81 47.61
N GLY A 442 21.68 26.80 46.51
CA GLY A 442 21.70 27.84 45.49
C GLY A 442 21.00 27.39 44.23
N GLU A 443 19.66 27.54 44.20
CA GLU A 443 18.88 27.58 42.98
C GLU A 443 19.46 28.63 42.02
N ASN A 444 20.00 28.21 40.91
CA ASN A 444 20.04 28.80 39.60
C ASN A 444 21.01 27.96 38.75
N GLY A 445 20.51 26.83 38.23
CA GLY A 445 21.22 25.99 37.30
C GLY A 445 21.32 26.69 35.93
N GLU A 446 22.27 27.55 35.72
CA GLU A 446 22.81 27.80 34.40
C GLU A 446 23.41 26.48 33.91
N ASP A 447 22.75 25.88 32.95
CA ASP A 447 23.14 24.66 32.24
C ASP A 447 24.44 24.99 31.45
N THR A 448 25.58 24.90 32.12
CA THR A 448 26.90 24.97 31.51
C THR A 448 27.15 23.67 30.73
N ARG A 449 26.35 23.45 29.69
CA ARG A 449 26.76 22.59 28.60
C ARG A 449 27.96 23.28 27.98
N GLY A 450 29.14 22.75 28.18
CA GLY A 450 30.37 23.15 27.46
C GLY A 450 30.18 22.78 25.97
N GLY A 451 29.28 23.53 25.33
CA GLY A 451 28.92 23.32 23.93
C GLY A 451 30.08 23.65 23.03
N VAL A 452 30.42 22.75 22.16
CA VAL A 452 31.43 22.99 21.11
C VAL A 452 30.77 23.85 20.03
N ASP A 453 31.37 25.04 19.78
CA ASP A 453 30.92 25.90 18.68
C ASP A 453 31.35 25.31 17.34
N PHE A 454 30.37 24.76 16.60
CA PHE A 454 30.58 24.25 15.26
C PHE A 454 31.23 25.27 14.31
N GLY A 455 30.84 26.54 14.39
CA GLY A 455 31.42 27.60 13.55
C GLY A 455 32.90 27.84 13.83
N GLN A 456 33.32 27.73 15.09
CA GLN A 456 34.72 27.83 15.48
C GLN A 456 35.53 26.61 15.02
N CYS A 457 35.00 25.39 15.16
CA CYS A 457 35.64 24.18 14.62
C CYS A 457 35.87 24.25 13.11
N VAL A 458 34.89 24.75 12.38
CA VAL A 458 35.01 24.98 10.93
C VAL A 458 36.12 25.95 10.61
N LYS A 459 36.19 27.09 11.31
CA LYS A 459 37.26 28.10 11.09
C LYS A 459 38.65 27.54 11.40
N GLN A 460 38.80 26.75 12.46
CA GLN A 460 40.08 26.15 12.82
C GLN A 460 40.53 25.11 11.80
N ALA A 461 39.59 24.24 11.31
CA ALA A 461 39.92 23.28 10.26
C ALA A 461 40.32 23.99 8.94
N ASP A 462 39.62 25.05 8.57
CA ASP A 462 39.95 25.87 7.39
C ASP A 462 41.33 26.55 7.52
N LEU A 463 41.63 27.12 8.69
CA LEU A 463 42.99 27.68 8.97
C LEU A 463 44.08 26.61 8.89
N ALA A 464 43.85 25.42 9.44
CA ALA A 464 44.77 24.31 9.34
C ALA A 464 45.03 23.92 7.87
N LEU A 465 43.96 23.85 7.05
CA LEU A 465 44.06 23.59 5.62
C LEU A 465 44.88 24.70 4.89
N TYR A 466 44.59 25.96 5.20
CA TYR A 466 45.33 27.10 4.61
C TYR A 466 46.83 27.01 4.90
N GLU A 467 47.23 26.69 6.13
CA GLU A 467 48.64 26.50 6.50
C GLU A 467 49.24 25.28 5.80
N THR A 468 48.53 24.17 5.69
CA THR A 468 48.98 22.99 4.94
C THR A 468 49.30 23.36 3.50
N LYS A 469 48.39 24.07 2.82
CA LYS A 469 48.59 24.49 1.43
C LYS A 469 49.77 25.47 1.24
N ARG A 470 50.05 26.28 2.26
CA ARG A 470 51.12 27.29 2.21
C ARG A 470 52.50 26.69 2.47
N PHE A 471 52.61 25.77 3.39
CA PHE A 471 53.90 25.29 3.88
C PHE A 471 54.24 23.86 3.46
N ASN A 472 53.26 22.98 3.27
CA ASN A 472 53.51 21.58 3.04
C ASN A 472 52.33 20.90 2.32
N LYS A 473 52.11 21.21 1.03
CA LYS A 473 51.05 20.61 0.21
C LYS A 473 51.14 19.06 0.23
N GLY A 474 50.01 18.39 0.08
CA GLY A 474 49.93 16.93 0.06
C GLY A 474 50.04 16.27 1.44
N THR A 475 49.82 17.04 2.50
CA THR A 475 49.88 16.57 3.89
C THR A 475 48.67 17.06 4.70
N PHE A 476 48.78 17.01 6.02
CA PHE A 476 47.75 17.54 6.91
C PHE A 476 48.32 18.37 8.05
N ASN A 477 47.52 19.29 8.60
CA ASN A 477 47.78 20.04 9.82
C ASN A 477 46.59 19.92 10.78
N VAL A 478 46.84 19.94 12.10
CA VAL A 478 45.86 19.71 13.15
C VAL A 478 45.78 20.87 14.12
N TYR A 479 44.63 21.46 14.31
CA TYR A 479 44.31 22.37 15.38
C TYR A 479 43.50 21.66 16.46
N ASN A 480 43.90 21.84 17.73
CA ASN A 480 43.12 21.36 18.88
C ASN A 480 42.08 22.41 19.25
N TYR A 481 40.82 22.01 19.35
CA TYR A 481 39.75 22.88 19.79
C TYR A 481 39.89 23.16 21.30
N ASP A 482 40.01 24.43 21.67
CA ASP A 482 39.99 24.83 23.08
C ASP A 482 38.56 25.02 23.54
N ARG A 483 38.14 24.21 24.54
CA ARG A 483 36.82 24.27 25.18
C ARG A 483 36.78 25.25 26.36
N SER A 484 37.77 26.15 26.49
CA SER A 484 37.84 27.15 27.56
C SER A 484 36.72 28.21 27.48
#